data_31f51dbea24cd7635e36ce74612a079a
#
_entry.id   31f51dbea24cd7635e36ce74612a079a
#
_cell.length_a   1.000
_cell.length_b   1.000
_cell.length_c   1.000
_cell.angle_alpha   90.00
_cell.angle_beta   90.00
_cell.angle_gamma   90.00
#
_symmetry.space_group_name_H-M   'P 1'
#
loop_
_entity.id
_entity.type
_entity.pdbx_description
1 polymer ?
#
loop_
_entity_poly.entity_id
_entity_poly.type
_entity_poly.pdbx_seq_one_letter_code
_entity_poly.pdbx_strand_id
1 'polypeptide(L)'
;MKCPLLVVFVIVWGYIIDKLTPTMNYLNETLLPLIEGITPKQSESYTLDALGLERQSSQSILISFGERIEQFWNKVISDTNSTNLIEDNNLIEVNGKMRQIDHNFVSEVDGVNYYLESKCNLNFDSEKIKASNKKINEVKEALGASEGAYFVPVVRDIPQKDLNKYKNKGLNVYGVRWLLNQIDAPFTENEYFTFLETTIAPLLEKKGL
;
A
#
# COMPACT_ATOMS: atom_id res chain seq x y z
N MET A 1 8.82 33.62 -40.20
CA MET A 1 8.62 32.20 -40.38
C MET A 1 8.41 31.55 -39.00
N LYS A 2 7.22 31.08 -38.70
CA LYS A 2 6.91 30.43 -37.41
C LYS A 2 7.26 28.94 -37.54
N CYS A 3 8.04 28.45 -36.60
CA CYS A 3 8.58 27.08 -36.60
C CYS A 3 7.43 26.02 -36.48
N PRO A 4 7.24 25.13 -37.45
CA PRO A 4 6.14 24.16 -37.42
C PRO A 4 6.34 23.06 -36.36
N LEU A 5 7.53 22.92 -35.77
CA LEU A 5 7.82 21.89 -34.77
C LEU A 5 7.10 22.10 -33.41
N LEU A 6 6.83 23.36 -33.04
CA LEU A 6 6.18 23.65 -31.75
C LEU A 6 4.69 23.24 -31.73
N VAL A 7 4.02 23.31 -32.88
CA VAL A 7 2.60 22.96 -33.03
C VAL A 7 2.40 21.43 -32.97
N VAL A 8 3.35 20.66 -33.52
CA VAL A 8 3.31 19.19 -33.49
C VAL A 8 3.52 18.67 -32.07
N PHE A 9 4.42 19.29 -31.28
CA PHE A 9 4.65 18.91 -29.88
C PHE A 9 3.43 19.16 -29.00
N VAL A 10 2.74 20.27 -29.14
CA VAL A 10 1.54 20.60 -28.35
C VAL A 10 0.37 19.66 -28.72
N ILE A 11 0.21 19.30 -30.00
CA ILE A 11 -0.84 18.39 -30.47
C ILE A 11 -0.56 16.94 -29.99
N VAL A 12 0.69 16.49 -30.04
CA VAL A 12 1.08 15.14 -29.58
C VAL A 12 0.95 15.04 -28.05
N TRP A 13 1.32 16.07 -27.29
CA TRP A 13 1.12 16.11 -25.85
C TRP A 13 -0.38 16.20 -25.47
N GLY A 14 -1.15 17.02 -26.15
CA GLY A 14 -2.62 17.07 -25.95
C GLY A 14 -3.31 15.75 -26.28
N TYR A 15 -2.84 15.03 -27.33
CA TYR A 15 -3.40 13.73 -27.73
C TYR A 15 -2.99 12.57 -26.79
N ILE A 16 -1.85 12.71 -26.09
CA ILE A 16 -1.42 11.74 -25.07
C ILE A 16 -2.19 11.95 -23.76
N ILE A 17 -2.49 13.19 -23.39
CA ILE A 17 -3.28 13.53 -22.19
C ILE A 17 -4.74 13.09 -22.35
N ASP A 18 -5.33 13.21 -23.55
CA ASP A 18 -6.72 12.79 -23.83
C ASP A 18 -6.92 11.25 -23.87
N LYS A 19 -5.81 10.48 -23.84
CA LYS A 19 -5.83 9.01 -23.81
C LYS A 19 -5.49 8.39 -22.46
N LEU A 20 -5.25 9.19 -21.42
CA LEU A 20 -5.21 8.64 -20.07
C LEU A 20 -6.65 8.19 -19.74
N THR A 21 -6.85 6.89 -19.61
CA THR A 21 -8.14 6.35 -19.14
C THR A 21 -8.46 7.00 -17.79
N PRO A 22 -9.73 7.19 -17.43
CA PRO A 22 -10.13 7.71 -16.12
C PRO A 22 -9.39 7.04 -14.96
N THR A 23 -9.06 5.78 -15.12
CA THR A 23 -8.31 4.91 -14.23
C THR A 23 -6.87 5.37 -14.00
N MET A 24 -6.15 5.71 -15.09
CA MET A 24 -4.77 6.23 -14.98
C MET A 24 -4.74 7.61 -14.32
N ASN A 25 -5.79 8.42 -14.50
CA ASN A 25 -5.94 9.70 -13.83
C ASN A 25 -6.05 9.50 -12.31
N TYR A 26 -6.84 8.53 -11.84
CA TYR A 26 -6.96 8.24 -10.41
C TYR A 26 -5.60 7.89 -9.77
N LEU A 27 -4.82 6.99 -10.38
CA LEU A 27 -3.49 6.61 -9.87
C LEU A 27 -2.51 7.80 -9.87
N ASN A 28 -2.53 8.63 -10.93
CA ASN A 28 -1.71 9.83 -11.00
C ASN A 28 -2.10 10.89 -9.95
N GLU A 29 -3.38 11.04 -9.66
CA GLU A 29 -3.88 12.04 -8.71
C GLU A 29 -3.75 11.60 -7.25
N THR A 30 -3.78 10.29 -6.99
CA THR A 30 -3.80 9.75 -5.62
C THR A 30 -2.50 9.11 -5.19
N LEU A 31 -1.91 8.21 -5.98
CA LEU A 31 -0.69 7.48 -5.59
C LEU A 31 0.59 8.28 -5.88
N LEU A 32 0.69 8.87 -7.07
CA LEU A 32 1.92 9.56 -7.47
C LEU A 32 2.34 10.67 -6.48
N PRO A 33 1.47 11.59 -6.03
CA PRO A 33 1.86 12.65 -5.09
C PRO A 33 2.35 12.10 -3.74
N LEU A 34 1.80 10.99 -3.27
CA LEU A 34 2.24 10.33 -2.05
C LEU A 34 3.69 9.85 -2.18
N ILE A 35 4.04 9.26 -3.32
CA ILE A 35 5.38 8.73 -3.57
C ILE A 35 6.39 9.85 -3.88
N GLU A 36 5.97 10.89 -4.61
CA GLU A 36 6.79 12.09 -4.82
C GLU A 36 7.21 12.75 -3.51
N GLY A 37 6.32 12.76 -2.52
CA GLY A 37 6.57 13.28 -1.18
C GLY A 37 7.54 12.46 -0.32
N ILE A 38 8.02 11.30 -0.78
CA ILE A 38 9.03 10.52 -0.06
C ILE A 38 10.38 11.26 -0.10
N THR A 39 10.87 11.60 1.08
CA THR A 39 12.22 12.13 1.27
C THR A 39 13.06 11.11 2.03
N PRO A 40 14.23 10.71 1.51
CA PRO A 40 15.14 9.85 2.24
C PRO A 40 15.53 10.51 3.57
N LYS A 41 15.33 9.82 4.68
CA LYS A 41 15.78 10.30 5.98
C LYS A 41 17.17 9.74 6.23
N GLN A 42 18.16 10.61 6.44
CA GLN A 42 19.38 10.23 7.13
C GLN A 42 19.02 10.03 8.60
N SER A 43 19.24 8.85 9.14
CA SER A 43 19.11 8.63 10.58
C SER A 43 20.52 8.42 11.15
N GLU A 44 20.81 9.16 12.20
CA GLU A 44 21.98 8.93 13.04
C GLU A 44 21.96 7.49 13.57
N SER A 45 23.08 6.81 13.43
CA SER A 45 23.28 5.47 13.97
C SER A 45 24.65 5.41 14.61
N TYR A 46 24.70 5.35 15.92
CA TYR A 46 25.96 5.26 16.67
C TYR A 46 26.90 4.15 16.16
N THR A 47 26.34 3.03 15.69
CA THR A 47 27.12 1.92 15.14
C THR A 47 27.73 2.28 13.79
N LEU A 48 26.96 2.91 12.89
CA LEU A 48 27.45 3.30 11.56
C LEU A 48 28.44 4.44 11.67
N ASP A 49 28.17 5.42 12.54
CA ASP A 49 29.06 6.54 12.83
C ASP A 49 30.42 6.04 13.41
N ALA A 50 30.35 5.07 14.32
CA ALA A 50 31.58 4.46 14.91
C ALA A 50 32.40 3.67 13.87
N LEU A 51 31.76 3.16 12.81
CA LEU A 51 32.39 2.42 11.71
C LEU A 51 32.79 3.32 10.54
N GLY A 52 32.42 4.62 10.56
CA GLY A 52 32.60 5.54 9.43
C GLY A 52 31.79 5.16 8.21
N LEU A 53 30.65 4.49 8.39
CA LEU A 53 29.76 4.04 7.32
C LEU A 53 28.53 4.93 7.25
N GLU A 54 28.13 5.29 6.03
CA GLU A 54 26.86 5.95 5.79
C GLU A 54 25.70 4.92 5.80
N ARG A 55 24.56 5.29 6.39
CA ARG A 55 23.36 4.46 6.32
C ARG A 55 22.84 4.45 4.89
N GLN A 56 22.56 3.26 4.36
CA GLN A 56 21.93 3.13 3.05
C GLN A 56 20.55 3.80 3.08
N SER A 57 20.35 4.83 2.26
CA SER A 57 19.10 5.57 2.12
C SER A 57 17.93 4.69 1.66
N SER A 58 18.22 3.61 0.93
CA SER A 58 17.25 2.65 0.40
C SER A 58 16.30 2.05 1.46
N GLN A 59 16.80 1.75 2.68
CA GLN A 59 15.93 1.22 3.74
C GLN A 59 14.89 2.26 4.19
N SER A 60 15.27 3.54 4.33
CA SER A 60 14.33 4.59 4.73
C SER A 60 13.30 4.86 3.64
N ILE A 61 13.68 4.75 2.37
CA ILE A 61 12.78 4.87 1.22
C ILE A 61 11.77 3.74 1.23
N LEU A 62 12.20 2.48 1.44
CA LEU A 62 11.29 1.33 1.50
C LEU A 62 10.29 1.41 2.66
N ILE A 63 10.70 1.90 3.83
CA ILE A 63 9.80 2.12 4.97
C ILE A 63 8.76 3.18 4.59
N SER A 64 9.21 4.34 4.10
CA SER A 64 8.30 5.42 3.70
C SER A 64 7.39 5.01 2.54
N PHE A 65 7.88 4.21 1.59
CA PHE A 65 7.05 3.65 0.53
C PHE A 65 5.92 2.78 1.09
N GLY A 66 6.22 1.91 2.06
CA GLY A 66 5.21 1.09 2.74
C GLY A 66 4.11 1.94 3.37
N GLU A 67 4.47 2.99 4.11
CA GLU A 67 3.53 3.93 4.72
C GLU A 67 2.65 4.66 3.67
N ARG A 68 3.22 5.05 2.53
CA ARG A 68 2.48 5.74 1.46
C ARG A 68 1.54 4.81 0.70
N ILE A 69 1.95 3.57 0.47
CA ILE A 69 1.08 2.55 -0.13
C ILE A 69 -0.11 2.22 0.80
N GLU A 70 0.11 2.16 2.10
CA GLU A 70 -0.98 2.00 3.08
C GLU A 70 -1.97 3.17 3.01
N GLN A 71 -1.48 4.43 3.02
CA GLN A 71 -2.31 5.63 2.86
C GLN A 71 -3.10 5.62 1.54
N PHE A 72 -2.47 5.20 0.44
CA PHE A 72 -3.14 5.07 -0.84
C PHE A 72 -4.31 4.07 -0.78
N TRP A 73 -4.10 2.88 -0.23
CA TRP A 73 -5.16 1.87 -0.14
C TRP A 73 -6.27 2.28 0.83
N ASN A 74 -5.96 3.02 1.90
CA ASN A 74 -6.98 3.62 2.75
C ASN A 74 -7.87 4.58 1.96
N LYS A 75 -7.26 5.41 1.12
CA LYS A 75 -8.02 6.31 0.25
C LYS A 75 -8.85 5.55 -0.78
N VAL A 76 -8.31 4.53 -1.44
CA VAL A 76 -9.05 3.68 -2.39
C VAL A 76 -10.29 3.08 -1.72
N ILE A 77 -10.14 2.46 -0.56
CA ILE A 77 -11.25 1.88 0.19
C ILE A 77 -12.27 2.96 0.58
N SER A 78 -11.80 4.13 0.99
CA SER A 78 -12.67 5.25 1.37
C SER A 78 -13.45 5.84 0.19
N ASP A 79 -12.82 5.91 -0.99
CA ASP A 79 -13.46 6.51 -2.18
C ASP A 79 -14.46 5.56 -2.86
N THR A 80 -14.29 4.25 -2.71
CA THR A 80 -15.05 3.24 -3.46
C THR A 80 -16.01 2.43 -2.61
N ASN A 81 -15.77 2.33 -1.31
CA ASN A 81 -16.62 1.60 -0.38
C ASN A 81 -17.25 2.57 0.63
N SER A 82 -18.55 2.81 0.49
CA SER A 82 -19.31 3.66 1.42
C SER A 82 -19.33 3.15 2.87
N THR A 83 -18.85 1.94 3.11
CA THR A 83 -18.80 1.28 4.41
C THR A 83 -17.38 1.19 4.98
N ASN A 84 -16.48 2.12 4.57
CA ASN A 84 -15.21 2.27 5.28
C ASN A 84 -15.47 2.65 6.74
N LEU A 85 -14.94 1.85 7.66
CA LEU A 85 -15.15 1.98 9.10
C LEU A 85 -14.00 2.66 9.82
N ILE A 86 -13.03 3.20 9.07
CA ILE A 86 -11.90 3.93 9.66
C ILE A 86 -12.29 5.40 9.87
N GLU A 87 -12.23 5.85 11.11
CA GLU A 87 -12.38 7.26 11.48
C GLU A 87 -11.08 8.04 11.21
N ASP A 88 -11.16 9.37 11.22
CA ASP A 88 -10.09 10.31 10.82
C ASP A 88 -8.70 10.06 11.45
N ASN A 89 -8.62 9.39 12.58
CA ASN A 89 -7.36 9.18 13.31
C ASN A 89 -6.77 7.77 13.15
N ASN A 90 -7.45 6.83 12.52
CA ASN A 90 -7.03 5.42 12.40
C ASN A 90 -6.53 4.80 13.73
N LEU A 91 -7.07 5.26 14.87
CA LEU A 91 -6.63 4.83 16.20
C LEU A 91 -7.77 4.16 16.94
N ILE A 92 -7.47 3.02 17.54
CA ILE A 92 -8.39 2.29 18.41
C ILE A 92 -7.70 1.93 19.73
N GLU A 93 -8.45 1.94 20.82
CA GLU A 93 -7.95 1.43 22.09
C GLU A 93 -8.09 -0.10 22.14
N VAL A 94 -6.96 -0.79 22.34
CA VAL A 94 -6.90 -2.24 22.48
C VAL A 94 -6.14 -2.58 23.75
N ASN A 95 -6.83 -3.19 24.72
CA ASN A 95 -6.26 -3.58 26.02
C ASN A 95 -5.54 -2.41 26.74
N GLY A 96 -6.16 -1.22 26.78
CA GLY A 96 -5.62 -0.02 27.42
C GLY A 96 -4.49 0.67 26.67
N LYS A 97 -4.27 0.33 25.40
CA LYS A 97 -3.24 0.94 24.52
C LYS A 97 -3.85 1.40 23.20
N MET A 98 -3.52 2.64 22.82
CA MET A 98 -3.87 3.13 21.48
C MET A 98 -3.07 2.37 20.42
N ARG A 99 -3.76 1.87 19.41
CA ARG A 99 -3.18 1.17 18.28
C ARG A 99 -3.65 1.79 16.98
N GLN A 100 -2.73 1.97 16.06
CA GLN A 100 -3.06 2.33 14.68
C GLN A 100 -3.62 1.11 13.97
N ILE A 101 -4.70 1.33 13.21
CA ILE A 101 -5.32 0.35 12.33
C ILE A 101 -5.04 0.75 10.88
N ASP A 102 -4.76 -0.25 10.04
CA ASP A 102 -4.41 0.01 8.66
C ASP A 102 -5.69 0.10 7.80
N HIS A 103 -6.50 -0.98 7.70
CA HIS A 103 -7.74 -0.96 6.92
C HIS A 103 -8.85 -1.70 7.66
N ASN A 104 -10.04 -1.08 7.75
CA ASN A 104 -11.24 -1.75 8.25
C ASN A 104 -12.44 -1.36 7.37
N PHE A 105 -13.07 -2.34 6.74
CA PHE A 105 -14.18 -2.12 5.82
C PHE A 105 -15.13 -3.31 5.75
N VAL A 106 -16.34 -3.07 5.29
CA VAL A 106 -17.30 -4.13 4.95
C VAL A 106 -17.22 -4.39 3.45
N SER A 107 -16.98 -5.63 3.05
CA SER A 107 -16.92 -6.04 1.66
C SER A 107 -18.28 -5.88 0.98
N GLU A 108 -18.28 -5.34 -0.23
CA GLU A 108 -19.50 -5.19 -1.06
C GLU A 108 -19.98 -6.53 -1.65
N VAL A 109 -19.09 -7.53 -1.69
CA VAL A 109 -19.38 -8.82 -2.31
C VAL A 109 -20.06 -9.79 -1.36
N ASP A 110 -19.55 -9.90 -0.12
CA ASP A 110 -20.01 -10.89 0.85
C ASP A 110 -20.58 -10.28 2.14
N GLY A 111 -20.51 -8.95 2.29
CA GLY A 111 -20.98 -8.23 3.48
C GLY A 111 -20.15 -8.50 4.74
N VAL A 112 -18.97 -9.10 4.61
CA VAL A 112 -18.09 -9.42 5.74
C VAL A 112 -17.29 -8.18 6.15
N ASN A 113 -17.22 -7.93 7.46
CA ASN A 113 -16.37 -6.89 8.03
C ASN A 113 -14.94 -7.42 8.16
N TYR A 114 -14.01 -6.82 7.40
CA TYR A 114 -12.60 -7.17 7.37
C TYR A 114 -11.74 -6.12 8.08
N TYR A 115 -10.81 -6.60 8.91
CA TYR A 115 -9.64 -5.86 9.34
C TYR A 115 -8.40 -6.39 8.62
N LEU A 116 -7.68 -5.50 7.93
CA LEU A 116 -6.45 -5.85 7.24
C LEU A 116 -5.26 -5.07 7.81
N GLU A 117 -4.21 -5.77 8.20
CA GLU A 117 -2.90 -5.20 8.53
C GLU A 117 -2.03 -5.19 7.27
N SER A 118 -1.64 -4.02 6.78
CA SER A 118 -0.86 -3.86 5.55
C SER A 118 0.63 -4.15 5.77
N LYS A 119 1.23 -4.96 4.88
CA LYS A 119 2.68 -5.25 4.92
C LYS A 119 3.22 -5.46 3.52
N CYS A 120 4.18 -4.61 3.11
CA CYS A 120 4.88 -4.78 1.82
C CYS A 120 5.86 -5.97 1.81
N ASN A 121 6.24 -6.49 2.97
CA ASN A 121 7.17 -7.61 3.08
C ASN A 121 6.68 -8.63 4.12
N LEU A 122 6.59 -9.89 3.70
CA LEU A 122 6.17 -11.03 4.54
C LEU A 122 7.34 -11.88 5.10
N ASN A 123 8.59 -11.41 4.98
CA ASN A 123 9.76 -12.13 5.51
C ASN A 123 9.83 -12.08 7.03
N PHE A 124 8.90 -12.75 7.69
CA PHE A 124 8.86 -12.86 9.14
C PHE A 124 9.42 -14.18 9.63
N ASP A 125 10.21 -14.12 10.71
CA ASP A 125 10.49 -15.27 11.54
C ASP A 125 9.23 -15.75 12.30
N SER A 126 9.33 -16.93 12.92
CA SER A 126 8.19 -17.56 13.60
C SER A 126 7.65 -16.76 14.77
N GLU A 127 8.50 -16.00 15.47
CA GLU A 127 8.10 -15.18 16.61
C GLU A 127 7.35 -13.93 16.16
N LYS A 128 7.82 -13.27 15.11
CA LYS A 128 7.13 -12.13 14.51
C LYS A 128 5.75 -12.51 13.96
N ILE A 129 5.62 -13.69 13.33
CA ILE A 129 4.31 -14.16 12.88
C ILE A 129 3.36 -14.34 14.06
N LYS A 130 3.81 -14.94 15.18
CA LYS A 130 2.96 -15.12 16.37
C LYS A 130 2.54 -13.77 16.97
N ALA A 131 3.48 -12.83 17.12
CA ALA A 131 3.20 -11.50 17.65
C ALA A 131 2.22 -10.73 16.77
N SER A 132 2.38 -10.81 15.47
CA SER A 132 1.49 -10.16 14.51
C SER A 132 0.11 -10.79 14.45
N ASN A 133 0.02 -12.13 14.51
CA ASN A 133 -1.27 -12.81 14.59
C ASN A 133 -2.02 -12.42 15.87
N LYS A 134 -1.31 -12.34 17.00
CA LYS A 134 -1.90 -11.83 18.24
C LYS A 134 -2.41 -10.40 18.08
N LYS A 135 -1.62 -9.48 17.48
CA LYS A 135 -2.04 -8.10 17.21
C LYS A 135 -3.30 -8.07 16.35
N ILE A 136 -3.32 -8.82 15.24
CA ILE A 136 -4.47 -8.85 14.32
C ILE A 136 -5.74 -9.32 15.04
N ASN A 137 -5.65 -10.37 15.84
CA ASN A 137 -6.80 -10.89 16.58
C ASN A 137 -7.30 -9.89 17.64
N GLU A 138 -6.40 -9.27 18.39
CA GLU A 138 -6.77 -8.26 19.39
C GLU A 138 -7.46 -7.04 18.74
N VAL A 139 -6.94 -6.55 17.62
CA VAL A 139 -7.54 -5.42 16.89
C VAL A 139 -8.86 -5.82 16.24
N LYS A 140 -8.92 -7.00 15.60
CA LYS A 140 -10.13 -7.56 15.02
C LYS A 140 -11.27 -7.62 16.05
N GLU A 141 -10.99 -8.16 17.25
CA GLU A 141 -11.97 -8.25 18.34
C GLU A 141 -12.43 -6.86 18.79
N ALA A 142 -11.51 -5.91 18.98
CA ALA A 142 -11.82 -4.55 19.41
C ALA A 142 -12.65 -3.77 18.36
N LEU A 143 -12.46 -4.05 17.07
CA LEU A 143 -13.25 -3.47 15.98
C LEU A 143 -14.60 -4.17 15.76
N GLY A 144 -14.83 -5.34 16.35
CA GLY A 144 -15.96 -6.20 16.00
C GLY A 144 -15.89 -6.72 14.56
N ALA A 145 -14.70 -6.78 13.98
CA ALA A 145 -14.52 -7.30 12.63
C ALA A 145 -14.72 -8.83 12.60
N SER A 146 -15.30 -9.35 11.52
CA SER A 146 -15.54 -10.78 11.35
C SER A 146 -14.26 -11.51 10.98
N GLU A 147 -13.41 -10.89 10.15
CA GLU A 147 -12.16 -11.44 9.64
C GLU A 147 -10.99 -10.50 9.87
N GLY A 148 -9.83 -11.10 10.18
CA GLY A 148 -8.56 -10.38 10.31
C GLY A 148 -7.48 -11.05 9.46
N ALA A 149 -6.71 -10.26 8.71
CA ALA A 149 -5.70 -10.79 7.80
C ALA A 149 -4.54 -9.81 7.57
N TYR A 150 -3.46 -10.31 6.97
CA TYR A 150 -2.49 -9.46 6.29
C TYR A 150 -2.95 -9.12 4.88
N PHE A 151 -2.69 -7.88 4.48
CA PHE A 151 -2.77 -7.43 3.11
C PHE A 151 -1.38 -7.07 2.58
N VAL A 152 -1.04 -7.59 1.39
CA VAL A 152 0.26 -7.35 0.75
C VAL A 152 0.04 -6.54 -0.53
N PRO A 153 0.14 -5.21 -0.45
CA PRO A 153 -0.25 -4.29 -1.53
C PRO A 153 0.69 -4.29 -2.75
N VAL A 154 1.79 -5.04 -2.69
CA VAL A 154 2.82 -5.10 -3.74
C VAL A 154 2.88 -6.46 -4.45
N VAL A 155 1.91 -7.34 -4.22
CA VAL A 155 1.80 -8.61 -4.93
C VAL A 155 0.39 -8.84 -5.44
N ARG A 156 0.27 -9.44 -6.62
CA ARG A 156 -1.03 -9.80 -7.22
C ARG A 156 -1.73 -10.85 -6.38
N ASP A 157 -1.08 -12.00 -6.25
CA ASP A 157 -1.51 -13.13 -5.45
C ASP A 157 -0.37 -13.61 -4.55
N ILE A 158 -0.74 -14.12 -3.38
CA ILE A 158 0.25 -14.68 -2.47
C ILE A 158 0.65 -16.08 -2.98
N PRO A 159 1.96 -16.35 -3.13
CA PRO A 159 2.43 -17.68 -3.54
C PRO A 159 1.93 -18.77 -2.57
N GLN A 160 1.54 -19.95 -3.10
CA GLN A 160 0.92 -21.04 -2.32
C GLN A 160 1.79 -21.50 -1.13
N LYS A 161 3.12 -21.50 -1.30
CA LYS A 161 4.07 -21.83 -0.21
C LYS A 161 3.92 -20.89 0.99
N ASP A 162 3.71 -19.58 0.72
CA ASP A 162 3.57 -18.56 1.75
C ASP A 162 2.17 -18.62 2.36
N LEU A 163 1.12 -18.81 1.55
CA LEU A 163 -0.24 -19.06 2.06
C LEU A 163 -0.25 -20.20 3.07
N ASN A 164 0.35 -21.34 2.76
CA ASN A 164 0.41 -22.50 3.66
C ASN A 164 1.17 -22.18 4.95
N LYS A 165 2.29 -21.44 4.85
CA LYS A 165 3.09 -21.01 6.00
C LYS A 165 2.27 -20.19 7.01
N TYR A 166 1.46 -19.25 6.51
CA TYR A 166 0.67 -18.36 7.37
C TYR A 166 -0.62 -19.04 7.84
N LYS A 167 -1.32 -19.75 6.97
CA LYS A 167 -2.54 -20.49 7.28
C LYS A 167 -2.31 -21.52 8.40
N ASN A 168 -1.19 -22.24 8.37
CA ASN A 168 -0.81 -23.19 9.43
C ASN A 168 -0.58 -22.51 10.80
N LYS A 169 -0.51 -21.19 10.83
CA LYS A 169 -0.37 -20.36 12.04
C LYS A 169 -1.64 -19.58 12.36
N GLY A 170 -2.76 -19.93 11.70
CA GLY A 170 -4.06 -19.30 11.93
C GLY A 170 -4.18 -17.88 11.36
N LEU A 171 -3.37 -17.51 10.36
CA LEU A 171 -3.36 -16.19 9.77
C LEU A 171 -3.66 -16.25 8.27
N ASN A 172 -4.67 -15.47 7.84
CA ASN A 172 -4.96 -15.25 6.43
C ASN A 172 -4.06 -14.17 5.85
N VAL A 173 -3.73 -14.30 4.56
CA VAL A 173 -2.89 -13.32 3.83
C VAL A 173 -3.48 -13.12 2.44
N TYR A 174 -3.68 -11.88 2.06
CA TYR A 174 -4.31 -11.50 0.79
C TYR A 174 -3.40 -10.59 -0.04
N GLY A 175 -3.43 -10.76 -1.35
CA GLY A 175 -2.82 -9.87 -2.33
C GLY A 175 -3.83 -8.88 -2.93
N VAL A 176 -3.35 -8.05 -3.86
CA VAL A 176 -4.14 -6.98 -4.48
C VAL A 176 -5.37 -7.52 -5.22
N ARG A 177 -5.24 -8.64 -5.94
CA ARG A 177 -6.37 -9.24 -6.66
C ARG A 177 -7.53 -9.57 -5.75
N TRP A 178 -7.24 -10.12 -4.57
CA TRP A 178 -8.29 -10.42 -3.61
C TRP A 178 -9.00 -9.14 -3.15
N LEU A 179 -8.28 -8.08 -2.79
CA LEU A 179 -8.88 -6.82 -2.33
C LEU A 179 -9.74 -6.18 -3.42
N LEU A 180 -9.23 -6.12 -4.67
CA LEU A 180 -9.99 -5.58 -5.80
C LEU A 180 -11.27 -6.37 -6.12
N ASN A 181 -11.34 -7.64 -5.72
CA ASN A 181 -12.56 -8.42 -5.79
C ASN A 181 -13.53 -8.16 -4.63
N GLN A 182 -13.13 -7.42 -3.60
CA GLN A 182 -13.99 -7.07 -2.46
C GLN A 182 -14.54 -5.64 -2.54
N ILE A 183 -13.95 -4.78 -3.37
CA ILE A 183 -14.31 -3.36 -3.51
C ILE A 183 -14.45 -2.99 -4.99
N ASP A 184 -15.26 -2.00 -5.30
CA ASP A 184 -15.41 -1.45 -6.67
C ASP A 184 -14.34 -0.37 -6.91
N ALA A 185 -13.08 -0.79 -7.06
CA ALA A 185 -11.97 0.12 -7.25
C ALA A 185 -11.99 0.80 -8.64
N PRO A 186 -11.57 2.07 -8.77
CA PRO A 186 -11.58 2.83 -10.02
C PRO A 186 -10.46 2.40 -10.99
N PHE A 187 -9.77 1.29 -10.73
CA PHE A 187 -8.71 0.74 -11.57
C PHE A 187 -8.67 -0.78 -11.48
N THR A 188 -8.11 -1.39 -12.50
CA THR A 188 -7.87 -2.84 -12.55
C THR A 188 -6.52 -3.21 -11.92
N GLU A 189 -6.36 -4.49 -11.56
CA GLU A 189 -5.09 -5.03 -11.11
C GLU A 189 -3.93 -4.74 -12.08
N ASN A 190 -4.16 -4.93 -13.38
CA ASN A 190 -3.13 -4.69 -14.39
C ASN A 190 -2.71 -3.23 -14.46
N GLU A 191 -3.65 -2.29 -14.39
CA GLU A 191 -3.34 -0.86 -14.40
C GLU A 191 -2.52 -0.47 -13.17
N TYR A 192 -2.88 -0.96 -11.98
CA TYR A 192 -2.13 -0.72 -10.76
C TYR A 192 -0.67 -1.21 -10.87
N PHE A 193 -0.46 -2.48 -11.25
CA PHE A 193 0.90 -3.02 -11.35
C PHE A 193 1.70 -2.41 -12.50
N THR A 194 1.08 -2.11 -13.63
CA THR A 194 1.75 -1.36 -14.71
C THR A 194 2.19 0.02 -14.22
N PHE A 195 1.35 0.70 -13.45
CA PHE A 195 1.69 2.00 -12.87
C PHE A 195 2.86 1.90 -11.87
N LEU A 196 2.87 0.89 -11.00
CA LEU A 196 4.00 0.64 -10.11
C LEU A 196 5.32 0.42 -10.89
N GLU A 197 5.29 -0.37 -11.95
CA GLU A 197 6.47 -0.71 -12.76
C GLU A 197 6.97 0.46 -13.61
N THR A 198 6.05 1.18 -14.28
CA THR A 198 6.43 2.19 -15.29
C THR A 198 6.58 3.60 -14.73
N THR A 199 5.92 3.91 -13.61
CA THR A 199 5.90 5.25 -13.03
C THR A 199 6.59 5.30 -11.67
N ILE A 200 6.20 4.40 -10.77
CA ILE A 200 6.67 4.45 -9.37
C ILE A 200 8.09 3.91 -9.23
N ALA A 201 8.43 2.77 -9.84
CA ALA A 201 9.75 2.18 -9.71
C ALA A 201 10.87 3.13 -10.21
N PRO A 202 10.78 3.75 -11.40
CA PRO A 202 11.77 4.73 -11.85
C PRO A 202 11.87 5.97 -10.95
N LEU A 203 10.76 6.36 -10.30
CA LEU A 203 10.77 7.48 -9.36
C LEU A 203 11.53 7.13 -8.08
N LEU A 204 11.33 5.92 -7.54
CA LEU A 204 12.04 5.43 -6.36
C LEU A 204 13.54 5.23 -6.63
N GLU A 205 13.90 4.72 -7.81
CA GLU A 205 15.31 4.61 -8.25
C GLU A 205 16.01 5.98 -8.27
N LYS A 206 15.35 7.03 -8.78
CA LYS A 206 15.88 8.41 -8.74
C LYS A 206 16.06 8.94 -7.32
N LYS A 207 15.35 8.40 -6.33
CA LYS A 207 15.46 8.78 -4.92
C LYS A 207 16.55 7.98 -4.18
N GLY A 208 17.16 6.98 -4.81
CA GLY A 208 18.25 6.18 -4.28
C GLY A 208 17.86 4.81 -3.74
N LEU A 209 16.78 4.22 -4.27
CA LEU A 209 16.42 2.82 -3.98
C LEU A 209 17.32 1.84 -4.74
#